data_6a70ae472d72353965608822440afcc7
#
_entry.id   6a70ae472d72353965608822440afcc7
#
_cell.length_a   1.000
_cell.length_b   1.000
_cell.length_c   1.000
_cell.angle_alpha   90.00
_cell.angle_beta   90.00
_cell.angle_gamma   90.00
#
_symmetry.space_group_name_H-M   'P 1'
#
loop_
_entity.id
_entity.type
_entity.pdbx_description
1 polymer ?
#
loop_
_entity_poly.entity_id
_entity_poly.type
_entity_poly.pdbx_seq_one_letter_code
_entity_poly.pdbx_strand_id
1 'polypeptide(L)'
;MFRYIVRRILQMIPVLIGTTFIIFCLVFALPGDPTAGRCGERPCPPAYVAAFRAEYNLDKPLLVQYGLYLEKLLHGNLGVDYYGNTVVSELGARYPVTIKLAVIALLVEIVIGILAGVWAGVRRGKFIDYFVLVSSLIVISIPIFVIGSLAQLVFGLRLGWFPVTAGDGSWGA
;
A
#
# COMPACT_ATOMS: atom_id res chain seq x y z
N MET A 1 25.82 -9.50 17.46
CA MET A 1 24.95 -8.55 16.76
C MET A 1 25.07 -8.68 15.25
N PHE A 2 26.23 -8.52 14.64
CA PHE A 2 26.46 -8.60 13.19
C PHE A 2 25.98 -9.93 12.56
N ARG A 3 26.34 -11.07 13.13
CA ARG A 3 25.92 -12.40 12.65
C ARG A 3 24.39 -12.58 12.63
N TYR A 4 23.69 -11.97 13.58
CA TYR A 4 22.22 -11.99 13.62
C TYR A 4 21.62 -11.18 12.47
N ILE A 5 22.16 -9.98 12.22
CA ILE A 5 21.71 -9.09 11.13
C ILE A 5 21.91 -9.76 9.77
N VAL A 6 23.10 -10.30 9.53
CA VAL A 6 23.41 -11.02 8.28
C VAL A 6 22.47 -12.21 8.07
N ARG A 7 22.23 -13.01 9.12
CA ARG A 7 21.29 -14.13 9.03
C ARG A 7 19.88 -13.67 8.71
N ARG A 8 19.42 -12.56 9.27
CA ARG A 8 18.09 -11.98 8.99
C ARG A 8 17.96 -11.49 7.55
N ILE A 9 18.98 -10.79 7.04
CA ILE A 9 19.00 -10.35 5.64
C ILE A 9 18.98 -11.55 4.69
N LEU A 10 19.80 -12.57 4.95
CA LEU A 10 19.78 -13.79 4.14
C LEU A 10 18.44 -14.53 4.16
N GLN A 11 17.72 -14.51 5.30
CA GLN A 11 16.39 -15.09 5.41
C GLN A 11 15.31 -14.27 4.68
N MET A 12 15.52 -12.97 4.48
CA MET A 12 14.58 -12.14 3.70
C MET A 12 14.61 -12.47 2.20
N ILE A 13 15.75 -12.89 1.67
CA ILE A 13 15.89 -13.19 0.23
C ILE A 13 14.90 -14.28 -0.23
N PRO A 14 14.85 -15.48 0.35
CA PRO A 14 13.90 -16.51 -0.07
C PRO A 14 12.43 -16.09 0.16
N VAL A 15 12.16 -15.29 1.20
CA VAL A 15 10.82 -14.76 1.44
C VAL A 15 10.40 -13.78 0.33
N LEU A 16 11.29 -12.87 -0.06
CA LEU A 16 11.03 -11.93 -1.15
C LEU A 16 10.83 -12.65 -2.49
N ILE A 17 11.70 -13.62 -2.80
CA ILE A 17 11.58 -14.43 -4.01
C ILE A 17 10.28 -15.23 -4.01
N GLY A 18 9.94 -15.87 -2.89
CA GLY A 18 8.71 -16.65 -2.77
C GLY A 18 7.44 -15.79 -2.89
N THR A 19 7.40 -14.64 -2.23
CA THR A 19 6.27 -13.70 -2.31
C THR A 19 6.09 -13.12 -3.70
N THR A 20 7.17 -12.65 -4.32
CA THR A 20 7.11 -12.12 -5.70
C THR A 20 6.74 -13.19 -6.70
N PHE A 21 7.21 -14.43 -6.52
CA PHE A 21 6.82 -15.57 -7.37
C PHE A 21 5.33 -15.89 -7.24
N ILE A 22 4.81 -15.95 -6.02
CA ILE A 22 3.37 -16.21 -5.79
C ILE A 22 2.52 -15.11 -6.42
N ILE A 23 2.88 -13.84 -6.22
CA ILE A 23 2.16 -12.71 -6.83
C ILE A 23 2.23 -12.78 -8.35
N PHE A 24 3.41 -13.09 -8.91
CA PHE A 24 3.59 -13.26 -10.34
C PHE A 24 2.70 -14.38 -10.90
N CYS A 25 2.65 -15.54 -10.23
CA CYS A 25 1.78 -16.64 -10.63
C CYS A 25 0.29 -16.26 -10.54
N LEU A 26 -0.13 -15.53 -9.52
CA LEU A 26 -1.50 -15.06 -9.40
C LEU A 26 -1.92 -14.13 -10.55
N VAL A 27 -0.99 -13.36 -11.08
CA VAL A 27 -1.27 -12.42 -12.20
C VAL A 27 -1.20 -13.11 -13.57
N PHE A 28 -0.21 -13.97 -13.80
CA PHE A 28 0.12 -14.49 -15.12
C PHE A 28 -0.15 -15.97 -15.33
N ALA A 29 -0.30 -16.78 -14.28
CA ALA A 29 -0.59 -18.21 -14.38
C ALA A 29 -2.08 -18.54 -14.26
N LEU A 30 -2.91 -17.64 -13.71
CA LEU A 30 -4.35 -17.85 -13.65
C LEU A 30 -4.95 -17.80 -15.07
N PRO A 31 -5.91 -18.69 -15.38
CA PRO A 31 -6.60 -18.68 -16.65
C PRO A 31 -7.37 -17.36 -16.79
N GLY A 32 -6.98 -16.55 -17.75
CA GLY A 32 -7.57 -15.26 -18.06
C GLY A 32 -6.69 -14.48 -19.03
N ASP A 33 -7.26 -13.49 -19.68
CA ASP A 33 -6.49 -12.56 -20.48
C ASP A 33 -5.94 -11.44 -19.59
N PRO A 34 -4.62 -11.34 -19.35
CA PRO A 34 -4.05 -10.29 -18.52
C PRO A 34 -4.25 -8.87 -19.10
N THR A 35 -4.74 -8.77 -20.34
CA THR A 35 -5.15 -7.50 -20.95
C THR A 35 -6.64 -7.20 -20.72
N ALA A 36 -7.41 -8.16 -20.17
CA ALA A 36 -8.82 -7.96 -19.88
C ALA A 36 -9.03 -6.76 -18.95
N GLY A 37 -9.93 -5.88 -19.33
CA GLY A 37 -10.22 -4.66 -18.59
C GLY A 37 -9.25 -3.49 -18.85
N ARG A 38 -8.09 -3.68 -19.47
CA ARG A 38 -7.16 -2.57 -19.78
C ARG A 38 -7.68 -1.63 -20.87
N CYS A 39 -8.62 -2.08 -21.68
CA CYS A 39 -9.25 -1.27 -22.73
C CYS A 39 -10.71 -0.88 -22.35
N GLY A 40 -11.06 -0.92 -21.08
CA GLY A 40 -12.39 -0.66 -20.58
C GLY A 40 -13.35 -1.82 -20.87
N GLU A 41 -14.61 -1.53 -21.23
CA GLU A 41 -15.61 -2.54 -21.55
C GLU A 41 -15.42 -3.18 -22.96
N ARG A 42 -14.51 -2.63 -23.76
CA ARG A 42 -14.23 -3.12 -25.10
C ARG A 42 -13.04 -4.06 -25.11
N PRO A 43 -13.03 -5.09 -25.96
CA PRO A 43 -11.85 -5.93 -26.14
C PRO A 43 -10.69 -5.08 -26.65
N CYS A 44 -9.48 -5.37 -26.15
CA CYS A 44 -8.28 -4.67 -26.61
C CYS A 44 -7.99 -4.92 -28.08
N PRO A 45 -7.48 -3.92 -28.81
CA PRO A 45 -7.02 -4.11 -30.19
C PRO A 45 -5.95 -5.22 -30.27
N PRO A 46 -5.98 -6.08 -31.32
CA PRO A 46 -5.02 -7.18 -31.46
C PRO A 46 -3.55 -6.73 -31.40
N ALA A 47 -3.25 -5.56 -31.94
CA ALA A 47 -1.91 -4.98 -31.94
C ALA A 47 -1.45 -4.66 -30.51
N TYR A 48 -2.34 -4.14 -29.66
CA TYR A 48 -2.05 -3.88 -28.25
C TYR A 48 -1.79 -5.17 -27.47
N VAL A 49 -2.63 -6.19 -27.69
CA VAL A 49 -2.46 -7.50 -27.05
C VAL A 49 -1.14 -8.14 -27.47
N ALA A 50 -0.76 -8.06 -28.73
CA ALA A 50 0.50 -8.57 -29.24
C ALA A 50 1.71 -7.84 -28.62
N ALA A 51 1.67 -6.51 -28.56
CA ALA A 51 2.70 -5.69 -27.93
C ALA A 51 2.84 -6.02 -26.43
N PHE A 52 1.72 -6.14 -25.72
CA PHE A 52 1.70 -6.49 -24.29
C PHE A 52 2.29 -7.88 -24.03
N ARG A 53 1.92 -8.88 -24.85
CA ARG A 53 2.49 -10.24 -24.75
C ARG A 53 3.99 -10.25 -25.00
N ALA A 54 4.46 -9.49 -25.99
CA ALA A 54 5.89 -9.36 -26.29
C ALA A 54 6.64 -8.66 -25.14
N GLU A 55 6.09 -7.58 -24.59
CA GLU A 55 6.71 -6.83 -23.49
C GLU A 55 6.87 -7.66 -22.22
N TYR A 56 5.86 -8.45 -21.87
CA TYR A 56 5.87 -9.32 -20.68
C TYR A 56 6.37 -10.73 -20.95
N ASN A 57 6.81 -11.02 -22.19
CA ASN A 57 7.32 -12.33 -22.60
C ASN A 57 6.35 -13.49 -22.32
N LEU A 58 5.04 -13.27 -22.51
CA LEU A 58 4.00 -14.25 -22.17
C LEU A 58 4.02 -15.50 -23.05
N ASP A 59 4.83 -15.51 -24.13
CA ASP A 59 5.04 -16.67 -25.00
C ASP A 59 6.05 -17.67 -24.43
N LYS A 60 6.75 -17.32 -23.35
CA LYS A 60 7.80 -18.16 -22.75
C LYS A 60 7.24 -19.00 -21.58
N PRO A 61 7.92 -20.09 -21.20
CA PRO A 61 7.56 -20.84 -20.00
C PRO A 61 7.54 -19.93 -18.74
N LEU A 62 6.62 -20.17 -17.81
CA LEU A 62 6.36 -19.33 -16.64
C LEU A 62 7.61 -19.00 -15.83
N LEU A 63 8.49 -19.98 -15.62
CA LEU A 63 9.75 -19.77 -14.89
C LEU A 63 10.71 -18.80 -15.60
N VAL A 64 10.73 -18.85 -16.94
CA VAL A 64 11.55 -17.93 -17.74
C VAL A 64 10.96 -16.53 -17.71
N GLN A 65 9.64 -16.41 -17.80
CA GLN A 65 8.93 -15.13 -17.64
C GLN A 65 9.27 -14.50 -16.27
N TYR A 66 9.20 -15.29 -15.21
CA TYR A 66 9.52 -14.82 -13.86
C TYR A 66 10.99 -14.39 -13.74
N GLY A 67 11.93 -15.14 -14.31
CA GLY A 67 13.34 -14.75 -14.33
C GLY A 67 13.58 -13.42 -15.02
N LEU A 68 12.98 -13.20 -16.20
CA LEU A 68 13.04 -11.92 -16.92
C LEU A 68 12.35 -10.78 -16.18
N TYR A 69 11.27 -11.07 -15.47
CA TYR A 69 10.62 -10.09 -14.59
C TYR A 69 11.54 -9.66 -13.46
N LEU A 70 12.20 -10.60 -12.77
CA LEU A 70 13.17 -10.27 -11.73
C LEU A 70 14.36 -9.48 -12.26
N GLU A 71 14.85 -9.81 -13.45
CA GLU A 71 15.93 -9.06 -14.12
C GLU A 71 15.51 -7.59 -14.34
N LYS A 72 14.33 -7.35 -14.90
CA LYS A 72 13.78 -5.99 -15.08
C LYS A 72 13.66 -5.27 -13.75
N LEU A 73 13.17 -5.95 -12.70
CA LEU A 73 13.01 -5.41 -11.36
C LEU A 73 14.36 -4.98 -10.75
N LEU A 74 15.40 -5.80 -10.90
CA LEU A 74 16.75 -5.49 -10.42
C LEU A 74 17.38 -4.29 -11.14
N HIS A 75 16.99 -4.02 -12.39
CA HIS A 75 17.40 -2.82 -13.13
C HIS A 75 16.51 -1.59 -12.84
N GLY A 76 15.62 -1.68 -11.83
CA GLY A 76 14.73 -0.57 -11.45
C GLY A 76 13.54 -0.37 -12.37
N ASN A 77 13.31 -1.27 -13.32
CA ASN A 77 12.12 -1.23 -14.18
C ASN A 77 10.96 -1.97 -13.48
N LEU A 78 10.08 -1.22 -12.85
CA LEU A 78 8.89 -1.75 -12.18
C LEU A 78 7.70 -1.93 -13.13
N GLY A 79 7.89 -1.66 -14.43
CA GLY A 79 6.83 -1.72 -15.43
C GLY A 79 5.97 -0.46 -15.47
N VAL A 80 4.83 -0.59 -16.14
CA VAL A 80 3.85 0.48 -16.32
C VAL A 80 2.53 0.10 -15.68
N ASP A 81 1.80 1.11 -15.20
CA ASP A 81 0.48 0.95 -14.64
C ASP A 81 -0.59 0.70 -15.73
N TYR A 82 -1.84 0.63 -15.30
CA TYR A 82 -3.00 0.48 -16.18
C TYR A 82 -3.14 1.66 -17.19
N TYR A 83 -2.68 2.86 -16.83
CA TYR A 83 -2.79 4.07 -17.65
C TYR A 83 -1.56 4.30 -18.54
N GLY A 84 -0.53 3.45 -18.46
CA GLY A 84 0.70 3.58 -19.22
C GLY A 84 1.77 4.44 -18.55
N ASN A 85 1.55 4.91 -17.31
CA ASN A 85 2.56 5.63 -16.54
C ASN A 85 3.57 4.64 -15.95
N THR A 86 4.83 5.04 -15.86
CA THR A 86 5.82 4.19 -15.20
C THR A 86 5.51 4.10 -13.70
N VAL A 87 5.54 2.89 -13.14
CA VAL A 87 5.30 2.66 -11.71
C VAL A 87 6.29 3.48 -10.85
N VAL A 88 7.51 3.67 -11.33
CA VAL A 88 8.53 4.50 -10.63
C VAL A 88 8.07 5.96 -10.51
N SER A 89 7.48 6.55 -11.57
CA SER A 89 6.99 7.93 -11.51
C SER A 89 5.80 8.07 -10.57
N GLU A 90 4.87 7.12 -10.60
CA GLU A 90 3.72 7.08 -9.69
C GLU A 90 4.16 6.97 -8.22
N LEU A 91 5.11 6.10 -7.94
CA LEU A 91 5.68 5.97 -6.61
C LEU A 91 6.36 7.28 -6.19
N GLY A 92 7.18 7.86 -7.07
CA GLY A 92 7.88 9.12 -6.81
C GLY A 92 6.93 10.27 -6.47
N ALA A 93 5.78 10.33 -7.12
CA ALA A 93 4.76 11.35 -6.86
C ALA A 93 4.00 11.11 -5.54
N ARG A 94 3.68 9.85 -5.22
CA ARG A 94 2.81 9.50 -4.08
C ARG A 94 3.55 9.24 -2.77
N TYR A 95 4.77 8.71 -2.83
CA TYR A 95 5.56 8.38 -1.64
C TYR A 95 5.81 9.57 -0.70
N PRO A 96 6.21 10.75 -1.18
CA PRO A 96 6.46 11.90 -0.29
C PRO A 96 5.23 12.29 0.53
N VAL A 97 4.05 12.28 -0.10
CA VAL A 97 2.77 12.58 0.57
C VAL A 97 2.45 11.50 1.61
N THR A 98 2.58 10.23 1.23
CA THR A 98 2.32 9.10 2.12
C THR A 98 3.25 9.10 3.33
N ILE A 99 4.55 9.35 3.12
CA ILE A 99 5.53 9.42 4.21
C ILE A 99 5.22 10.60 5.15
N LYS A 100 4.91 11.77 4.59
CA LYS A 100 4.52 12.94 5.38
C LYS A 100 3.30 12.64 6.27
N LEU A 101 2.27 12.05 5.69
CA LEU A 101 1.06 11.67 6.43
C LEU A 101 1.37 10.61 7.49
N ALA A 102 2.16 9.59 7.16
CA ALA A 102 2.54 8.54 8.10
C ALA A 102 3.33 9.09 9.30
N VAL A 103 4.26 10.01 9.06
CA VAL A 103 5.04 10.65 10.14
C VAL A 103 4.14 11.50 11.03
N ILE A 104 3.25 12.30 10.44
CA ILE A 104 2.30 13.12 11.22
C ILE A 104 1.37 12.22 12.05
N ALA A 105 0.80 11.18 11.44
CA ALA A 105 -0.07 10.23 12.13
C ALA A 105 0.67 9.53 13.28
N LEU A 106 1.90 9.07 13.05
CA LEU A 106 2.75 8.44 14.06
C LEU A 106 3.01 9.38 15.26
N LEU A 107 3.33 10.65 14.99
CA LEU A 107 3.56 11.62 16.06
C LEU A 107 2.31 11.86 16.90
N VAL A 108 1.15 12.00 16.25
CA VAL A 108 -0.14 12.15 16.95
C VAL A 108 -0.46 10.91 17.77
N GLU A 109 -0.26 9.71 17.20
CA GLU A 109 -0.48 8.43 17.87
C GLU A 109 0.42 8.26 19.10
N ILE A 110 1.71 8.59 18.97
CA ILE A 110 2.67 8.54 20.08
C ILE A 110 2.21 9.46 21.22
N VAL A 111 1.85 10.71 20.90
CA VAL A 111 1.42 11.68 21.93
C VAL A 111 0.15 11.20 22.64
N ILE A 112 -0.88 10.86 21.89
CA ILE A 112 -2.16 10.39 22.44
C ILE A 112 -1.97 9.07 23.20
N GLY A 113 -1.25 8.11 22.61
CA GLY A 113 -1.03 6.79 23.19
C GLY A 113 -0.24 6.85 24.50
N ILE A 114 0.85 7.63 24.53
CA ILE A 114 1.65 7.79 25.75
C ILE A 114 0.83 8.49 26.83
N LEU A 115 0.15 9.60 26.53
CA LEU A 115 -0.65 10.33 27.51
C LEU A 115 -1.79 9.46 28.07
N ALA A 116 -2.53 8.79 27.21
CA ALA A 116 -3.61 7.90 27.61
C ALA A 116 -3.08 6.69 28.41
N GLY A 117 -1.99 6.07 27.95
CA GLY A 117 -1.37 4.92 28.61
C GLY A 117 -0.80 5.25 29.98
N VAL A 118 -0.08 6.37 30.10
CA VAL A 118 0.44 6.83 31.40
C VAL A 118 -0.70 7.16 32.36
N TRP A 119 -1.72 7.86 31.90
CA TRP A 119 -2.86 8.23 32.71
C TRP A 119 -3.65 7.01 33.21
N ALA A 120 -3.91 6.06 32.33
CA ALA A 120 -4.50 4.78 32.70
C ALA A 120 -3.62 4.00 33.68
N GLY A 121 -2.31 3.92 33.43
CA GLY A 121 -1.35 3.21 34.26
C GLY A 121 -1.22 3.78 35.71
N VAL A 122 -1.17 5.09 35.82
CA VAL A 122 -1.14 5.76 37.13
C VAL A 122 -2.44 5.54 37.92
N ARG A 123 -3.57 5.42 37.23
CA ARG A 123 -4.89 5.19 37.84
C ARG A 123 -5.42 3.77 37.58
N ARG A 124 -4.54 2.80 37.60
CA ARG A 124 -4.85 1.38 37.38
C ARG A 124 -5.99 0.89 38.26
N GLY A 125 -6.94 0.19 37.68
CA GLY A 125 -8.15 -0.32 38.39
C GLY A 125 -9.19 0.73 38.70
N LYS A 126 -9.03 2.00 38.31
CA LYS A 126 -10.01 3.08 38.45
C LYS A 126 -10.78 3.31 37.15
N PHE A 127 -11.83 4.15 37.22
CA PHE A 127 -12.69 4.48 36.07
C PHE A 127 -11.92 4.90 34.82
N ILE A 128 -10.82 5.65 34.94
CA ILE A 128 -10.00 6.13 33.83
C ILE A 128 -9.34 4.96 33.10
N ASP A 129 -8.82 3.98 33.81
CA ASP A 129 -8.21 2.80 33.22
C ASP A 129 -9.22 2.02 32.38
N TYR A 130 -10.40 1.75 32.94
CA TYR A 130 -11.49 1.10 32.20
C TYR A 130 -11.98 1.95 31.04
N PHE A 131 -12.07 3.26 31.17
CA PHE A 131 -12.49 4.16 30.11
C PHE A 131 -11.52 4.11 28.92
N VAL A 132 -10.20 4.22 29.16
CA VAL A 132 -9.18 4.12 28.11
C VAL A 132 -9.23 2.76 27.43
N LEU A 133 -9.36 1.68 28.19
CA LEU A 133 -9.43 0.33 27.68
C LEU A 133 -10.67 0.13 26.80
N VAL A 134 -11.85 0.48 27.29
CA VAL A 134 -13.12 0.29 26.55
C VAL A 134 -13.16 1.17 25.30
N SER A 135 -12.74 2.44 25.40
CA SER A 135 -12.70 3.33 24.23
C SER A 135 -11.72 2.82 23.15
N SER A 136 -10.56 2.31 23.55
CA SER A 136 -9.61 1.70 22.62
C SER A 136 -10.21 0.46 21.92
N LEU A 137 -10.88 -0.40 22.68
CA LEU A 137 -11.54 -1.58 22.10
C LEU A 137 -12.65 -1.19 21.11
N ILE A 138 -13.45 -0.17 21.44
CA ILE A 138 -14.50 0.33 20.54
C ILE A 138 -13.88 0.85 19.23
N VAL A 139 -12.84 1.68 19.33
CA VAL A 139 -12.18 2.27 18.15
C VAL A 139 -11.55 1.18 17.27
N ILE A 140 -10.86 0.19 17.87
CA ILE A 140 -10.24 -0.92 17.12
C ILE A 140 -11.31 -1.83 16.45
N SER A 141 -12.49 -1.94 17.07
CA SER A 141 -13.57 -2.77 16.53
C SER A 141 -14.24 -2.16 15.29
N ILE A 142 -14.09 -0.85 15.07
CA ILE A 142 -14.64 -0.18 13.90
C ILE A 142 -13.65 -0.29 12.73
N PRO A 143 -14.06 -0.78 11.55
CA PRO A 143 -13.19 -0.81 10.38
C PRO A 143 -12.66 0.59 10.05
N ILE A 144 -11.35 0.70 9.81
CA ILE A 144 -10.66 1.99 9.63
C ILE A 144 -11.24 2.83 8.48
N PHE A 145 -11.76 2.18 7.43
CA PHE A 145 -12.39 2.89 6.31
C PHE A 145 -13.69 3.59 6.72
N VAL A 146 -14.44 3.02 7.69
CA VAL A 146 -15.66 3.65 8.23
C VAL A 146 -15.29 4.90 9.01
N ILE A 147 -14.27 4.81 9.88
CA ILE A 147 -13.75 5.97 10.63
C ILE A 147 -13.27 7.05 9.65
N GLY A 148 -12.53 6.66 8.62
CA GLY A 148 -12.05 7.57 7.58
C GLY A 148 -13.19 8.28 6.84
N SER A 149 -14.21 7.53 6.41
CA SER A 149 -15.37 8.09 5.71
C SER A 149 -16.19 9.03 6.60
N LEU A 150 -16.38 8.67 7.87
CA LEU A 150 -17.06 9.54 8.84
C LEU A 150 -16.25 10.81 9.13
N ALA A 151 -14.94 10.70 9.28
CA ALA A 151 -14.06 11.85 9.46
C ALA A 151 -14.12 12.80 8.25
N GLN A 152 -14.08 12.24 7.04
CA GLN A 152 -14.23 13.00 5.79
C GLN A 152 -15.59 13.71 5.70
N LEU A 153 -16.67 13.04 6.08
CA LEU A 153 -18.02 13.60 6.10
C LEU A 153 -18.12 14.76 7.11
N VAL A 154 -17.62 14.55 8.33
CA VAL A 154 -17.76 15.53 9.42
C VAL A 154 -16.79 16.69 9.22
N PHE A 155 -15.50 16.41 9.11
CA PHE A 155 -14.48 17.45 9.05
C PHE A 155 -14.30 18.06 7.66
N GLY A 156 -14.56 17.29 6.59
CA GLY A 156 -14.46 17.77 5.22
C GLY A 156 -15.76 18.47 4.76
N LEU A 157 -16.88 17.73 4.76
CA LEU A 157 -18.13 18.24 4.18
C LEU A 157 -18.90 19.15 5.12
N ARG A 158 -19.08 18.77 6.41
CA ARG A 158 -19.91 19.55 7.34
C ARG A 158 -19.20 20.75 7.94
N LEU A 159 -17.97 20.57 8.40
CA LEU A 159 -17.19 21.62 9.06
C LEU A 159 -16.31 22.39 8.10
N GLY A 160 -15.99 21.86 6.91
CA GLY A 160 -15.15 22.51 5.92
C GLY A 160 -13.70 22.75 6.38
N TRP A 161 -13.23 22.02 7.40
CA TRP A 161 -11.89 22.22 7.96
C TRP A 161 -10.79 21.65 7.07
N PHE A 162 -11.11 20.59 6.31
CA PHE A 162 -10.16 19.90 5.45
C PHE A 162 -10.77 19.66 4.07
N PRO A 163 -9.98 19.63 3.00
CA PRO A 163 -10.46 19.27 1.68
C PRO A 163 -10.95 17.81 1.66
N VAL A 164 -12.07 17.55 1.00
CA VAL A 164 -12.71 16.24 0.93
C VAL A 164 -11.90 15.25 0.10
N THR A 165 -11.18 15.75 -0.89
CA THR A 165 -10.27 14.97 -1.75
C THR A 165 -8.86 15.52 -1.59
N ALA A 166 -7.86 14.62 -1.66
CA ALA A 166 -6.48 15.02 -1.83
C ALA A 166 -6.36 15.63 -3.25
N GLY A 167 -6.79 16.88 -3.37
CA GLY A 167 -6.54 17.68 -4.56
C GLY A 167 -5.05 17.89 -4.73
N ASP A 168 -4.67 18.22 -5.91
CA ASP A 168 -3.36 18.41 -6.53
C ASP A 168 -2.31 19.11 -5.65
N GLY A 169 -1.87 18.45 -4.58
CA GLY A 169 -0.64 18.83 -3.86
C GLY A 169 -0.63 20.17 -3.12
N SER A 170 -1.71 20.91 -3.03
CA SER A 170 -1.77 22.22 -2.36
C SER A 170 -1.91 22.16 -0.83
N TRP A 171 -1.21 21.26 -0.19
CA TRP A 171 -0.99 21.32 1.25
C TRP A 171 0.22 22.22 1.55
N GLY A 172 0.14 23.49 1.23
CA GLY A 172 1.24 24.39 1.50
C GLY A 172 1.28 25.65 0.65
N ALA A 173 0.15 26.29 0.42
CA ALA A 173 0.12 27.71 0.11
C ALA A 173 -0.43 28.48 1.31
#